data_458ec257f3132e2a876e3098cc277b09
#
_entry.id   458ec257f3132e2a876e3098cc277b09
#
_cell.length_a   1.000
_cell.length_b   1.000
_cell.length_c   1.000
_cell.angle_alpha   90.00
_cell.angle_beta   90.00
_cell.angle_gamma   90.00
#
_symmetry.space_group_name_H-M   'P 1'
#
loop_
_entity.id
_entity.type
_entity.pdbx_description
1 polymer ?
#
loop_
_entity_poly.entity_id
_entity_poly.type
_entity_poly.pdbx_seq_one_letter_code
_entity_poly.pdbx_strand_id
1 'polypeptide(L)'
;VVYKEIINSGKEGDKDINDDTIFPVWSMSKPITIVAMMTLFEDGLIDFNDDVSDYIPSFKNIKCKGKVDEIYDCNNSLKILHLMTHRAGYKYYNWKLYRLQPGESMGRYISHEKYDNLKDFAEDVARIPLEYEPGTQFVYGISQAILGRIVEVVTKKTFYEYLKERIFDPLGMTNTK
;
A
#
# COMPACT_ATOMS: atom_id res chain seq x y z
N VAL A 1 -10.53 -16.08 22.32
CA VAL A 1 -11.05 -16.87 21.19
C VAL A 1 -12.38 -17.48 21.64
N VAL A 2 -13.46 -17.20 20.92
CA VAL A 2 -14.81 -17.69 21.24
C VAL A 2 -15.05 -19.06 20.56
N TYR A 3 -14.46 -19.28 19.41
CA TYR A 3 -14.54 -20.53 18.66
C TYR A 3 -13.23 -20.74 17.89
N LYS A 4 -12.80 -22.00 17.81
CA LYS A 4 -11.62 -22.41 17.06
C LYS A 4 -11.78 -23.83 16.58
N GLU A 5 -11.57 -24.05 15.30
CA GLU A 5 -11.56 -25.37 14.69
C GLU A 5 -10.43 -25.43 13.64
N ILE A 6 -9.75 -26.56 13.55
CA ILE A 6 -8.74 -26.84 12.54
C ILE A 6 -9.26 -28.02 11.72
N ILE A 7 -9.47 -27.78 10.42
CA ILE A 7 -9.96 -28.79 9.48
C ILE A 7 -8.88 -29.03 8.44
N ASN A 8 -8.34 -30.25 8.42
CA ASN A 8 -7.39 -30.69 7.43
C ASN A 8 -8.09 -31.37 6.25
N SER A 9 -7.52 -31.28 5.05
CA SER A 9 -8.14 -31.84 3.84
C SER A 9 -8.21 -33.36 3.85
N GLY A 10 -7.31 -34.02 4.58
CA GLY A 10 -7.14 -35.48 4.61
C GLY A 10 -6.66 -36.10 3.28
N LYS A 11 -6.26 -35.23 2.30
CA LYS A 11 -5.74 -35.71 1.01
C LYS A 11 -4.28 -36.08 1.11
N GLU A 12 -3.90 -37.16 0.43
CA GLU A 12 -2.51 -37.58 0.32
C GLU A 12 -1.65 -36.48 -0.31
N GLY A 13 -0.55 -36.13 0.34
CA GLY A 13 0.39 -35.08 -0.09
C GLY A 13 0.12 -33.68 0.44
N ASP A 14 -1.08 -33.42 1.00
CA ASP A 14 -1.37 -32.15 1.68
C ASP A 14 -0.70 -32.14 3.06
N LYS A 15 -0.19 -30.97 3.44
CA LYS A 15 0.36 -30.77 4.79
C LYS A 15 -0.77 -30.45 5.75
N ASP A 16 -0.80 -31.12 6.89
CA ASP A 16 -1.69 -30.78 7.99
C ASP A 16 -1.35 -29.39 8.55
N ILE A 17 -2.37 -28.63 8.82
CA ILE A 17 -2.28 -27.35 9.51
C ILE A 17 -2.52 -27.51 11.01
N ASN A 18 -1.94 -26.62 11.78
CA ASN A 18 -2.07 -26.56 13.23
C ASN A 18 -2.03 -25.09 13.70
N ASP A 19 -2.01 -24.86 15.01
CA ASP A 19 -2.01 -23.54 15.62
C ASP A 19 -0.82 -22.68 15.26
N ASP A 20 0.30 -23.26 14.91
CA ASP A 20 1.54 -22.57 14.56
C ASP A 20 1.69 -22.37 13.05
N THR A 21 0.73 -22.82 12.25
CA THR A 21 0.78 -22.68 10.80
C THR A 21 0.62 -21.20 10.40
N ILE A 22 1.59 -20.70 9.64
CA ILE A 22 1.61 -19.34 9.13
C ILE A 22 1.04 -19.31 7.72
N PHE A 23 0.08 -18.40 7.49
CA PHE A 23 -0.55 -18.19 6.19
C PHE A 23 -0.25 -16.80 5.63
N PRO A 24 -0.01 -16.68 4.31
CA PRO A 24 0.04 -15.38 3.67
C PRO A 24 -1.37 -14.76 3.66
N VAL A 25 -1.51 -13.60 4.32
CA VAL A 25 -2.83 -12.93 4.46
C VAL A 25 -3.15 -11.97 3.32
N TRP A 26 -2.20 -11.75 2.39
CA TRP A 26 -2.39 -10.94 1.18
C TRP A 26 -3.05 -9.59 1.48
N SER A 27 -4.16 -9.28 0.79
CA SER A 27 -4.87 -8.00 0.95
C SER A 27 -5.50 -7.78 2.33
N MET A 28 -5.59 -8.81 3.16
CA MET A 28 -5.98 -8.67 4.57
C MET A 28 -4.94 -7.91 5.40
N SER A 29 -3.74 -7.66 4.87
CA SER A 29 -2.75 -6.74 5.46
C SER A 29 -3.20 -5.28 5.41
N LYS A 30 -4.10 -4.90 4.50
CA LYS A 30 -4.52 -3.50 4.32
C LYS A 30 -5.22 -2.90 5.54
N PRO A 31 -6.15 -3.58 6.22
CA PRO A 31 -6.69 -3.09 7.49
C PRO A 31 -5.61 -2.78 8.53
N ILE A 32 -4.53 -3.57 8.59
CA ILE A 32 -3.42 -3.32 9.51
C ILE A 32 -2.71 -2.01 9.16
N THR A 33 -2.47 -1.75 7.87
CA THR A 33 -1.92 -0.46 7.42
C THR A 33 -2.83 0.71 7.80
N ILE A 34 -4.15 0.56 7.66
CA ILE A 34 -5.11 1.60 8.05
C ILE A 34 -5.07 1.83 9.56
N VAL A 35 -5.00 0.78 10.37
CA VAL A 35 -4.84 0.92 11.82
C VAL A 35 -3.56 1.68 12.16
N ALA A 36 -2.44 1.39 11.49
CA ALA A 36 -1.20 2.15 11.67
C ALA A 36 -1.37 3.65 11.37
N MET A 37 -2.10 4.00 10.30
CA MET A 37 -2.39 5.40 9.99
C MET A 37 -3.29 6.04 11.05
N MET A 38 -4.26 5.30 11.58
CA MET A 38 -5.12 5.79 12.67
C MET A 38 -4.34 6.03 13.96
N THR A 39 -3.38 5.19 14.30
CA THR A 39 -2.52 5.41 15.48
C THR A 39 -1.63 6.66 15.31
N LEU A 40 -1.11 6.94 14.11
CA LEU A 40 -0.40 8.18 13.83
C LEU A 40 -1.30 9.41 13.97
N PHE A 41 -2.54 9.31 13.53
CA PHE A 41 -3.54 10.38 13.67
C PHE A 41 -3.87 10.63 15.15
N GLU A 42 -4.12 9.58 15.94
CA GLU A 42 -4.37 9.67 17.38
C GLU A 42 -3.19 10.29 18.14
N ASP A 43 -1.96 10.01 17.72
CA ASP A 43 -0.73 10.59 18.27
C ASP A 43 -0.50 12.04 17.79
N GLY A 44 -1.37 12.60 16.92
CA GLY A 44 -1.27 13.96 16.38
C GLY A 44 -0.09 14.17 15.42
N LEU A 45 0.42 13.10 14.83
CA LEU A 45 1.58 13.12 13.94
C LEU A 45 1.21 13.35 12.47
N ILE A 46 -0.04 13.13 12.11
CA ILE A 46 -0.61 13.35 10.76
C ILE A 46 -2.05 13.84 10.87
N ASP A 47 -2.55 14.50 9.81
CA ASP A 47 -3.98 14.65 9.54
C ASP A 47 -4.35 13.90 8.26
N PHE A 48 -5.56 13.34 8.20
CA PHE A 48 -6.01 12.62 6.99
C PHE A 48 -6.16 13.54 5.78
N ASN A 49 -6.30 14.84 5.99
CA ASN A 49 -6.35 15.87 4.96
C ASN A 49 -4.99 16.45 4.58
N ASP A 50 -3.92 16.00 5.21
CA ASP A 50 -2.57 16.40 4.82
C ASP A 50 -2.27 15.96 3.39
N ASP A 51 -1.49 16.76 2.69
CA ASP A 51 -1.00 16.41 1.38
C ASP A 51 0.11 15.35 1.49
N VAL A 52 0.04 14.32 0.68
CA VAL A 52 1.07 13.27 0.64
C VAL A 52 2.46 13.86 0.37
N SER A 53 2.51 14.95 -0.38
CA SER A 53 3.75 15.68 -0.69
C SER A 53 4.44 16.31 0.51
N ASP A 54 3.75 16.52 1.63
CA ASP A 54 4.34 17.03 2.87
C ASP A 54 5.26 15.98 3.51
N TYR A 55 5.00 14.71 3.25
CA TYR A 55 5.78 13.56 3.75
C TYR A 55 6.71 12.99 2.68
N ILE A 56 6.26 12.94 1.43
CA ILE A 56 6.99 12.38 0.29
C ILE A 56 7.00 13.42 -0.85
N PRO A 57 8.03 14.29 -0.92
CA PRO A 57 8.05 15.44 -1.82
C PRO A 57 7.86 15.12 -3.31
N SER A 58 8.20 13.90 -3.74
CA SER A 58 8.01 13.44 -5.13
C SER A 58 6.54 13.45 -5.58
N PHE A 59 5.57 13.45 -4.65
CA PHE A 59 4.13 13.56 -4.95
C PHE A 59 3.63 15.00 -5.16
N LYS A 60 4.51 16.01 -5.15
CA LYS A 60 4.10 17.41 -5.29
C LYS A 60 3.54 17.73 -6.69
N ASN A 61 4.12 17.15 -7.73
CA ASN A 61 3.79 17.45 -9.12
C ASN A 61 3.22 16.21 -9.83
N ILE A 62 2.21 15.60 -9.23
CA ILE A 62 1.56 14.41 -9.77
C ILE A 62 0.81 14.74 -11.07
N LYS A 63 0.79 13.75 -11.95
CA LYS A 63 0.09 13.84 -13.24
C LYS A 63 -1.17 12.99 -13.23
N CYS A 64 -2.17 13.44 -13.96
CA CYS A 64 -3.43 12.74 -14.18
C CYS A 64 -3.60 12.39 -15.65
N LYS A 65 -4.33 11.32 -15.95
CA LYS A 65 -4.72 10.95 -17.31
C LYS A 65 -6.02 11.65 -17.68
N GLY A 66 -6.00 12.29 -18.83
CA GLY A 66 -7.16 12.83 -19.50
C GLY A 66 -7.79 11.86 -20.49
N LYS A 67 -8.58 12.41 -21.39
CA LYS A 67 -9.16 11.65 -22.52
C LYS A 67 -8.08 11.35 -23.56
N VAL A 68 -8.13 10.13 -24.14
CA VAL A 68 -7.27 9.76 -25.30
C VAL A 68 -5.78 10.06 -25.08
N ASP A 69 -5.18 9.40 -24.07
CA ASP A 69 -3.74 9.44 -23.79
C ASP A 69 -3.15 10.81 -23.38
N GLU A 70 -3.98 11.82 -23.15
CA GLU A 70 -3.57 13.08 -22.58
C GLU A 70 -3.03 12.89 -21.15
N ILE A 71 -1.93 13.56 -20.82
CA ILE A 71 -1.37 13.63 -19.47
C ILE A 71 -1.28 15.09 -19.09
N TYR A 72 -1.85 15.45 -17.94
CA TYR A 72 -1.88 16.82 -17.46
C TYR A 72 -1.53 16.88 -15.96
N ASP A 73 -1.20 18.04 -15.45
CA ASP A 73 -1.03 18.26 -14.02
C ASP A 73 -2.37 18.11 -13.31
N CYS A 74 -2.43 17.24 -12.28
CA CYS A 74 -3.67 17.07 -11.53
C CYS A 74 -4.11 18.42 -10.88
N ASN A 75 -5.39 18.68 -10.90
CA ASN A 75 -5.96 19.89 -10.27
C ASN A 75 -6.08 19.72 -8.75
N ASN A 76 -6.30 18.50 -8.29
CA ASN A 76 -6.42 18.18 -6.87
C ASN A 76 -5.09 17.66 -6.32
N SER A 77 -4.70 18.11 -5.13
CA SER A 77 -3.60 17.48 -4.39
C SER A 77 -3.97 16.06 -3.94
N LEU A 78 -2.96 15.20 -3.82
CA LEU A 78 -3.14 13.86 -3.29
C LEU A 78 -3.07 13.89 -1.77
N LYS A 79 -4.18 13.56 -1.10
CA LYS A 79 -4.30 13.52 0.35
C LYS A 79 -4.13 12.11 0.93
N ILE A 80 -3.71 12.03 2.19
CA ILE A 80 -3.64 10.76 2.94
C ILE A 80 -4.97 10.02 2.86
N LEU A 81 -6.09 10.71 3.07
CA LEU A 81 -7.44 10.14 2.99
C LEU A 81 -7.72 9.46 1.63
N HIS A 82 -7.21 10.03 0.54
CA HIS A 82 -7.39 9.44 -0.79
C HIS A 82 -6.68 8.09 -0.92
N LEU A 83 -5.50 7.94 -0.31
CA LEU A 83 -4.78 6.66 -0.25
C LEU A 83 -5.51 5.65 0.63
N MET A 84 -5.97 6.05 1.82
CA MET A 84 -6.67 5.20 2.78
C MET A 84 -7.97 4.62 2.21
N THR A 85 -8.64 5.38 1.36
CA THR A 85 -9.95 5.03 0.78
C THR A 85 -9.88 4.49 -0.64
N HIS A 86 -8.69 4.22 -1.17
CA HIS A 86 -8.47 3.82 -2.56
C HIS A 86 -9.06 4.81 -3.59
N ARG A 87 -9.03 6.09 -3.27
CA ARG A 87 -9.49 7.18 -4.15
C ARG A 87 -8.32 8.02 -4.69
N ALA A 88 -7.10 7.49 -4.61
CA ALA A 88 -5.89 8.16 -5.07
C ALA A 88 -5.71 8.13 -6.60
N GLY A 89 -6.37 7.21 -7.31
CA GLY A 89 -6.19 7.05 -8.75
C GLY A 89 -5.09 6.07 -9.15
N TYR A 90 -4.39 5.43 -8.19
CA TYR A 90 -3.41 4.38 -8.47
C TYR A 90 -4.06 2.99 -8.51
N LYS A 91 -3.85 2.26 -9.60
CA LYS A 91 -4.26 0.85 -9.73
C LYS A 91 -3.07 -0.10 -9.69
N TYR A 92 -3.31 -1.39 -9.55
CA TYR A 92 -2.26 -2.40 -9.53
C TYR A 92 -1.48 -2.51 -10.85
N TYR A 93 -2.13 -2.19 -11.96
CA TYR A 93 -1.56 -2.39 -13.28
C TYR A 93 -1.58 -1.10 -14.07
N ASN A 94 -0.43 -0.70 -14.58
CA ASN A 94 -0.33 0.38 -15.55
C ASN A 94 0.28 -0.16 -16.85
N TRP A 95 -0.56 -0.74 -17.69
CA TRP A 95 -0.19 -1.40 -18.94
C TRP A 95 0.65 -0.52 -19.88
N LYS A 96 0.43 0.80 -19.89
CA LYS A 96 1.08 1.72 -20.83
C LYS A 96 2.52 2.07 -20.46
N LEU A 97 2.81 2.20 -19.18
CA LEU A 97 4.16 2.54 -18.70
C LEU A 97 5.14 1.37 -18.87
N TYR A 98 4.68 0.14 -18.73
CA TYR A 98 5.51 -1.04 -18.92
C TYR A 98 5.76 -1.42 -20.40
N ARG A 99 4.96 -0.90 -21.34
CA ARG A 99 5.20 -1.07 -22.77
C ARG A 99 6.38 -0.25 -23.32
N LEU A 100 6.88 0.70 -22.55
CA LEU A 100 7.94 1.63 -22.99
C LEU A 100 9.36 1.10 -22.77
N GLN A 101 9.53 -0.04 -22.12
CA GLN A 101 10.83 -0.69 -21.92
C GLN A 101 11.02 -1.81 -22.95
N PRO A 102 11.97 -1.70 -23.89
CA PRO A 102 12.27 -2.79 -24.82
C PRO A 102 12.75 -4.04 -24.05
N GLY A 103 12.02 -5.16 -24.18
CA GLY A 103 12.41 -6.45 -23.61
C GLY A 103 11.67 -6.86 -22.33
N GLU A 104 10.80 -6.04 -21.75
CA GLU A 104 9.96 -6.45 -20.62
C GLU A 104 8.65 -7.09 -21.10
N SER A 105 8.30 -8.25 -20.52
CA SER A 105 7.04 -8.94 -20.83
C SER A 105 5.83 -8.15 -20.35
N MET A 106 4.77 -8.10 -21.17
CA MET A 106 3.48 -7.55 -20.77
C MET A 106 2.99 -8.18 -19.47
N GLY A 107 2.66 -7.37 -18.48
CA GLY A 107 2.01 -7.84 -17.26
C GLY A 107 2.89 -7.96 -16.03
N ARG A 108 4.10 -7.44 -16.03
CA ARG A 108 4.80 -7.24 -14.75
C ARG A 108 4.11 -6.14 -13.96
N TYR A 109 3.65 -6.53 -12.83
CA TYR A 109 3.23 -5.67 -11.73
C TYR A 109 4.32 -4.66 -11.39
N ILE A 110 3.97 -3.59 -10.68
CA ILE A 110 4.89 -2.98 -9.74
C ILE A 110 5.12 -4.08 -8.69
N SER A 111 6.06 -4.95 -8.96
CA SER A 111 6.30 -6.12 -8.16
C SER A 111 7.20 -5.71 -7.00
N HIS A 112 6.90 -6.23 -5.80
CA HIS A 112 7.79 -6.09 -4.65
C HIS A 112 9.22 -6.59 -4.94
N GLU A 113 9.38 -7.51 -5.89
CA GLU A 113 10.68 -8.04 -6.33
C GLU A 113 11.57 -6.99 -7.02
N LYS A 114 11.00 -5.86 -7.46
CA LYS A 114 11.74 -4.78 -8.11
C LYS A 114 12.33 -3.78 -7.09
N TYR A 115 11.80 -3.73 -5.88
CA TYR A 115 12.14 -2.71 -4.90
C TYR A 115 12.61 -3.33 -3.59
N ASP A 116 13.75 -2.88 -3.11
CA ASP A 116 14.34 -3.32 -1.83
C ASP A 116 13.67 -2.62 -0.63
N ASN A 117 12.98 -1.49 -0.87
CA ASN A 117 12.38 -0.68 0.18
C ASN A 117 11.19 0.14 -0.32
N LEU A 118 10.36 0.63 0.62
CA LEU A 118 9.18 1.45 0.32
C LEU A 118 9.52 2.85 -0.19
N LYS A 119 10.71 3.37 0.09
CA LYS A 119 11.14 4.68 -0.41
C LYS A 119 11.27 4.64 -1.93
N ASP A 120 12.07 3.74 -2.46
CA ASP A 120 12.30 3.63 -3.89
C ASP A 120 11.01 3.29 -4.65
N PHE A 121 10.18 2.43 -4.06
CA PHE A 121 8.84 2.15 -4.57
C PHE A 121 7.99 3.42 -4.68
N ALA A 122 7.88 4.22 -3.61
CA ALA A 122 7.05 5.42 -3.59
C ALA A 122 7.57 6.49 -4.57
N GLU A 123 8.88 6.65 -4.69
CA GLU A 123 9.54 7.56 -5.63
C GLU A 123 9.22 7.22 -7.09
N ASP A 124 9.23 5.94 -7.44
CA ASP A 124 8.87 5.49 -8.80
C ASP A 124 7.37 5.62 -9.05
N VAL A 125 6.54 5.28 -8.07
CA VAL A 125 5.08 5.41 -8.18
C VAL A 125 4.64 6.85 -8.37
N ALA A 126 5.31 7.81 -7.74
CA ALA A 126 5.00 9.23 -7.90
C ALA A 126 5.13 9.74 -9.34
N ARG A 127 5.88 9.03 -10.20
CA ARG A 127 6.04 9.36 -11.63
C ARG A 127 4.92 8.79 -12.51
N ILE A 128 4.09 7.90 -11.95
CA ILE A 128 3.00 7.25 -12.69
C ILE A 128 1.78 8.17 -12.70
N PRO A 129 1.26 8.55 -13.88
CA PRO A 129 0.04 9.33 -13.95
C PRO A 129 -1.14 8.59 -13.34
N LEU A 130 -1.91 9.29 -12.51
CA LEU A 130 -3.14 8.80 -11.91
C LEU A 130 -4.20 8.54 -12.97
N GLU A 131 -5.02 7.53 -12.77
CA GLU A 131 -6.14 7.21 -13.70
C GLU A 131 -7.25 8.29 -13.63
N TYR A 132 -7.35 9.00 -12.50
CA TYR A 132 -8.36 10.03 -12.24
C TYR A 132 -7.78 11.09 -11.30
N GLU A 133 -8.43 12.24 -11.25
CA GLU A 133 -8.18 13.26 -10.21
C GLU A 133 -8.31 12.64 -8.81
N PRO A 134 -7.36 12.91 -7.90
CA PRO A 134 -7.43 12.44 -6.53
C PRO A 134 -8.77 12.78 -5.88
N GLY A 135 -9.34 11.81 -5.18
CA GLY A 135 -10.60 11.97 -4.44
C GLY A 135 -11.87 11.77 -5.25
N THR A 136 -11.80 11.67 -6.60
CA THR A 136 -13.01 11.65 -7.45
C THR A 136 -13.61 10.27 -7.64
N GLN A 137 -12.79 9.22 -7.75
CA GLN A 137 -13.26 7.87 -8.04
C GLN A 137 -12.51 6.84 -7.20
N PHE A 138 -13.16 5.70 -6.96
CA PHE A 138 -12.55 4.55 -6.31
C PHE A 138 -11.80 3.71 -7.34
N VAL A 139 -10.53 3.38 -7.03
CA VAL A 139 -9.76 2.39 -7.76
C VAL A 139 -8.88 1.59 -6.81
N TYR A 140 -9.17 0.32 -6.69
CA TYR A 140 -8.40 -0.58 -5.85
C TYR A 140 -6.99 -0.78 -6.41
N GLY A 141 -5.96 -0.56 -5.59
CA GLY A 141 -4.58 -0.64 -6.05
C GLY A 141 -3.53 -0.55 -4.95
N ILE A 142 -2.41 0.08 -5.29
CA ILE A 142 -1.15 0.07 -4.52
C ILE A 142 -1.08 1.10 -3.38
N SER A 143 -2.13 1.85 -3.13
CA SER A 143 -2.15 2.97 -2.17
C SER A 143 -1.58 2.63 -0.79
N GLN A 144 -1.75 1.39 -0.33
CA GLN A 144 -1.32 0.97 1.01
C GLN A 144 0.22 0.97 1.17
N ALA A 145 0.96 0.69 0.10
CA ALA A 145 2.43 0.74 0.16
C ALA A 145 2.94 2.19 0.30
N ILE A 146 2.24 3.16 -0.30
CA ILE A 146 2.53 4.59 -0.13
C ILE A 146 2.26 5.01 1.32
N LEU A 147 1.16 4.54 1.93
CA LEU A 147 0.87 4.77 3.35
C LEU A 147 1.96 4.18 4.25
N GLY A 148 2.44 2.96 3.95
CA GLY A 148 3.57 2.37 4.67
C GLY A 148 4.81 3.27 4.62
N ARG A 149 5.10 3.90 3.48
CA ARG A 149 6.20 4.87 3.37
C ARG A 149 5.97 6.13 4.21
N ILE A 150 4.73 6.63 4.30
CA ILE A 150 4.40 7.77 5.19
C ILE A 150 4.70 7.39 6.65
N VAL A 151 4.31 6.19 7.09
CA VAL A 151 4.65 5.69 8.43
C VAL A 151 6.15 5.75 8.67
N GLU A 152 6.99 5.28 7.74
CA GLU A 152 8.44 5.33 7.87
C GLU A 152 8.99 6.76 7.95
N VAL A 153 8.45 7.67 7.14
CA VAL A 153 8.89 9.08 7.14
C VAL A 153 8.59 9.76 8.47
N VAL A 154 7.39 9.53 9.01
CA VAL A 154 6.94 10.16 10.25
C VAL A 154 7.66 9.59 11.46
N THR A 155 7.79 8.26 11.54
CA THR A 155 8.27 7.57 12.74
C THR A 155 9.78 7.34 12.76
N LYS A 156 10.45 7.46 11.61
CA LYS A 156 11.88 7.12 11.40
C LYS A 156 12.21 5.64 11.69
N LYS A 157 11.20 4.78 11.69
CA LYS A 157 11.29 3.32 11.81
C LYS A 157 10.95 2.68 10.47
N THR A 158 11.35 1.45 10.25
CA THR A 158 10.77 0.67 9.14
C THR A 158 9.28 0.44 9.39
N PHE A 159 8.51 0.24 8.33
CA PHE A 159 7.08 0.01 8.45
C PHE A 159 6.78 -1.20 9.35
N TYR A 160 7.55 -2.29 9.19
CA TYR A 160 7.40 -3.49 10.04
C TYR A 160 7.71 -3.23 11.51
N GLU A 161 8.79 -2.51 11.84
CA GLU A 161 9.14 -2.16 13.22
C GLU A 161 8.02 -1.37 13.90
N TYR A 162 7.43 -0.42 13.18
CA TYR A 162 6.29 0.34 13.69
C TYR A 162 5.06 -0.54 13.94
N LEU A 163 4.69 -1.39 12.96
CA LEU A 163 3.58 -2.33 13.13
C LEU A 163 3.80 -3.27 14.31
N LYS A 164 5.03 -3.78 14.44
CA LYS A 164 5.39 -4.68 15.54
C LYS A 164 5.19 -4.00 16.89
N GLU A 165 5.76 -2.82 17.06
CA GLU A 165 5.73 -2.09 18.34
C GLU A 165 4.32 -1.61 18.72
N ARG A 166 3.56 -1.09 17.73
CA ARG A 166 2.28 -0.41 17.99
C ARG A 166 1.06 -1.33 17.90
N ILE A 167 1.18 -2.43 17.21
CA ILE A 167 0.04 -3.32 16.92
C ILE A 167 0.33 -4.76 17.35
N PHE A 168 1.39 -5.38 16.82
CA PHE A 168 1.57 -6.82 16.98
C PHE A 168 1.94 -7.21 18.41
N ASP A 169 2.93 -6.55 19.01
CA ASP A 169 3.37 -6.86 20.36
C ASP A 169 2.27 -6.57 21.40
N PRO A 170 1.57 -5.40 21.39
CA PRO A 170 0.46 -5.15 22.30
C PRO A 170 -0.70 -6.14 22.20
N LEU A 171 -0.93 -6.69 21.02
CA LEU A 171 -1.99 -7.67 20.77
C LEU A 171 -1.53 -9.13 20.92
N GLY A 172 -0.25 -9.36 21.26
CA GLY A 172 0.31 -10.71 21.39
C GLY A 172 0.39 -11.47 20.06
N MET A 173 0.47 -10.76 18.94
CA MET A 173 0.56 -11.35 17.57
C MET A 173 2.01 -11.75 17.26
N THR A 174 2.54 -12.70 18.01
CA THR A 174 3.97 -13.07 17.98
C THR A 174 4.44 -13.73 16.68
N ASN A 175 3.52 -14.32 15.93
CA ASN A 175 3.81 -15.04 14.67
C ASN A 175 3.47 -14.21 13.42
N THR A 176 3.18 -12.91 13.56
CA THR A 176 2.90 -12.01 12.45
C THR A 176 4.18 -11.32 11.99
N LYS A 177 4.47 -11.37 10.67
CA LYS A 177 5.66 -10.76 10.06
C LYS A 177 5.44 -10.46 8.56
#